data_abd2dd0d0b9396d1ea48499acc92171b
#
_entry.id   abd2dd0d0b9396d1ea48499acc92171b
#
_cell.length_a   1.000
_cell.length_b   1.000
_cell.length_c   1.000
_cell.angle_alpha   90.00
_cell.angle_beta   90.00
_cell.angle_gamma   90.00
#
_symmetry.space_group_name_H-M   'P 1'
#
loop_
_entity.id
_entity.type
_entity.pdbx_description
1 polymer ?
#
loop_
_entity_poly.entity_id
_entity_poly.type
_entity_poly.pdbx_seq_one_letter_code
_entity_poly.pdbx_strand_id
1 'polypeptide(L)'
;DLAVVAGQCACEAAGITPQSVDAILVSTTSPDSAFPSTACHVQRALGANPVMAFDLSASCSGFLYGVSMADVMIRSGQVRSCLVIAAEVKSRSLDARDRETAMLFGDGAGAVLVVQEVSAHPDAPGILGVRLYADGSGHGLITIPAGGSRKPVGVDTVRASEHMLRMQGRAVFRSAVRRLEQAMIDVLKE
;
A
#
# COMPACT_ATOMS: atom_id res chain seq x y z
N ASP A 1 -15.40 -5.25 -3.57
CA ASP A 1 -13.99 -5.44 -3.33
C ASP A 1 -13.19 -4.27 -3.87
N LEU A 2 -12.70 -3.39 -2.94
CA LEU A 2 -12.12 -2.10 -3.28
C LEU A 2 -10.87 -2.22 -4.19
N ALA A 3 -9.98 -3.16 -3.87
CA ALA A 3 -8.74 -3.37 -4.62
C ALA A 3 -8.99 -3.80 -6.06
N VAL A 4 -9.98 -4.67 -6.28
CA VAL A 4 -10.35 -5.15 -7.62
C VAL A 4 -10.88 -4.00 -8.48
N VAL A 5 -11.80 -3.20 -7.93
CA VAL A 5 -12.37 -2.04 -8.64
C VAL A 5 -11.27 -1.03 -8.99
N ALA A 6 -10.40 -0.70 -8.04
CA ALA A 6 -9.28 0.22 -8.29
C ALA A 6 -8.34 -0.32 -9.40
N GLY A 7 -7.99 -1.61 -9.34
CA GLY A 7 -7.15 -2.24 -10.35
C GLY A 7 -7.80 -2.27 -11.74
N GLN A 8 -9.09 -2.56 -11.80
CA GLN A 8 -9.84 -2.53 -13.05
C GLN A 8 -9.87 -1.12 -13.65
N CYS A 9 -10.19 -0.09 -12.85
CA CYS A 9 -10.17 1.30 -13.30
C CYS A 9 -8.79 1.74 -13.83
N ALA A 10 -7.69 1.31 -13.19
CA ALA A 10 -6.35 1.63 -13.65
C ALA A 10 -6.03 0.98 -15.00
N CYS A 11 -6.41 -0.29 -15.19
CA CYS A 11 -6.26 -0.98 -16.46
C CYS A 11 -7.10 -0.33 -17.58
N GLU A 12 -8.35 0.00 -17.29
CA GLU A 12 -9.26 0.69 -18.24
C GLU A 12 -8.71 2.07 -18.64
N ALA A 13 -8.23 2.86 -17.69
CA ALA A 13 -7.64 4.18 -17.95
C ALA A 13 -6.38 4.10 -18.81
N ALA A 14 -5.62 3.01 -18.69
CA ALA A 14 -4.43 2.75 -19.51
C ALA A 14 -4.74 2.09 -20.85
N GLY A 15 -5.98 1.69 -21.12
CA GLY A 15 -6.36 0.93 -22.32
C GLY A 15 -5.73 -0.48 -22.37
N ILE A 16 -5.39 -1.05 -21.23
CA ILE A 16 -4.72 -2.35 -21.10
C ILE A 16 -5.67 -3.33 -20.41
N THR A 17 -5.74 -4.56 -20.91
CA THR A 17 -6.53 -5.61 -20.25
C THR A 17 -5.77 -6.21 -19.07
N PRO A 18 -6.45 -6.64 -17.99
CA PRO A 18 -5.79 -7.29 -16.87
C PRO A 18 -4.97 -8.54 -17.26
N GLN A 19 -5.35 -9.22 -18.35
CA GLN A 19 -4.64 -10.40 -18.86
C GLN A 19 -3.23 -10.10 -19.41
N SER A 20 -2.96 -8.83 -19.75
CA SER A 20 -1.66 -8.39 -20.27
C SER A 20 -0.74 -7.75 -19.24
N VAL A 21 -1.16 -7.71 -17.98
CA VAL A 21 -0.32 -7.23 -16.86
C VAL A 21 0.67 -8.32 -16.46
N ASP A 22 1.95 -7.94 -16.27
CA ASP A 22 3.02 -8.91 -15.94
C ASP A 22 3.22 -9.09 -14.42
N ALA A 23 2.79 -8.13 -13.60
CA ALA A 23 2.87 -8.24 -12.13
C ALA A 23 1.74 -7.46 -11.44
N ILE A 24 1.30 -7.95 -10.27
CA ILE A 24 0.30 -7.30 -9.41
C ILE A 24 0.87 -7.16 -8.01
N LEU A 25 1.02 -5.93 -7.54
CA LEU A 25 1.45 -5.58 -6.19
C LEU A 25 0.29 -4.92 -5.44
N VAL A 26 -0.05 -5.45 -4.27
CA VAL A 26 -1.06 -4.84 -3.40
C VAL A 26 -0.42 -4.37 -2.10
N SER A 27 -0.45 -3.07 -1.86
CA SER A 27 -0.09 -2.50 -0.58
C SER A 27 -1.29 -2.49 0.34
N THR A 28 -1.23 -3.24 1.42
CA THR A 28 -2.29 -3.30 2.43
C THR A 28 -1.76 -3.70 3.80
N THR A 29 -2.42 -3.22 4.85
CA THR A 29 -2.28 -3.67 6.24
C THR A 29 -3.60 -4.20 6.79
N SER A 30 -4.59 -4.39 5.91
CA SER A 30 -5.89 -5.00 6.19
C SER A 30 -6.25 -6.03 5.11
N PRO A 31 -5.41 -7.08 4.95
CA PRO A 31 -5.63 -8.10 3.92
C PRO A 31 -6.92 -8.89 4.16
N ASP A 32 -7.46 -9.51 3.11
CA ASP A 32 -8.66 -10.37 3.19
C ASP A 32 -8.45 -11.53 4.18
N SER A 33 -7.25 -12.07 4.21
CA SER A 33 -6.85 -13.19 5.06
C SER A 33 -5.33 -13.16 5.32
N ALA A 34 -4.87 -13.95 6.29
CA ALA A 34 -3.43 -14.07 6.55
C ALA A 34 -2.68 -14.69 5.35
N PHE A 35 -3.32 -15.57 4.60
CA PHE A 35 -2.89 -16.12 3.30
C PHE A 35 -4.11 -16.72 2.58
N PRO A 36 -4.12 -16.83 1.25
CA PRO A 36 -3.14 -16.25 0.34
C PRO A 36 -3.12 -14.72 0.41
N SER A 37 -2.16 -14.08 -0.30
CA SER A 37 -2.09 -12.62 -0.38
C SER A 37 -3.34 -12.02 -1.03
N THR A 38 -3.68 -10.78 -0.67
CA THR A 38 -4.74 -10.00 -1.32
C THR A 38 -4.47 -9.86 -2.82
N ALA A 39 -3.20 -9.74 -3.23
CA ALA A 39 -2.81 -9.71 -4.64
C ALA A 39 -3.26 -10.96 -5.41
N CYS A 40 -3.23 -12.16 -4.80
CA CYS A 40 -3.76 -13.38 -5.43
C CYS A 40 -5.29 -13.35 -5.57
N HIS A 41 -6.00 -12.79 -4.59
CA HIS A 41 -7.45 -12.59 -4.69
C HIS A 41 -7.80 -11.61 -5.81
N VAL A 42 -7.05 -10.51 -5.91
CA VAL A 42 -7.21 -9.50 -6.98
C VAL A 42 -6.90 -10.11 -8.34
N GLN A 43 -5.80 -10.83 -8.50
CA GLN A 43 -5.41 -11.52 -9.73
C GLN A 43 -6.56 -12.40 -10.25
N ARG A 44 -7.11 -13.23 -9.36
CA ARG A 44 -8.23 -14.11 -9.70
C ARG A 44 -9.47 -13.33 -10.12
N ALA A 45 -9.83 -12.30 -9.35
CA ALA A 45 -11.04 -11.52 -9.59
C ALA A 45 -10.98 -10.68 -10.87
N LEU A 46 -9.80 -10.18 -11.24
CA LEU A 46 -9.55 -9.47 -12.50
C LEU A 46 -9.45 -10.43 -13.71
N GLY A 47 -9.38 -11.73 -13.48
CA GLY A 47 -9.13 -12.72 -14.54
C GLY A 47 -7.75 -12.55 -15.20
N ALA A 48 -6.78 -12.00 -14.46
CA ALA A 48 -5.40 -11.86 -14.93
C ALA A 48 -4.73 -13.23 -15.10
N ASN A 49 -3.80 -13.31 -16.04
CA ASN A 49 -3.01 -14.52 -16.25
C ASN A 49 -2.19 -14.88 -15.00
N PRO A 50 -1.68 -16.12 -14.88
CA PRO A 50 -0.71 -16.47 -13.84
C PRO A 50 0.56 -15.62 -13.98
N VAL A 51 0.69 -14.60 -13.14
CA VAL A 51 1.80 -13.64 -13.08
C VAL A 51 2.25 -13.46 -11.64
N MET A 52 3.34 -12.76 -11.45
CA MET A 52 3.81 -12.40 -10.10
C MET A 52 2.74 -11.59 -9.36
N ALA A 53 2.32 -12.06 -8.17
CA ALA A 53 1.32 -11.40 -7.35
C ALA A 53 1.66 -11.54 -5.86
N PHE A 54 1.85 -10.42 -5.16
CA PHE A 54 2.16 -10.41 -3.73
C PHE A 54 1.77 -9.11 -3.04
N ASP A 55 1.62 -9.17 -1.71
CA ASP A 55 1.30 -8.02 -0.87
C ASP A 55 2.56 -7.33 -0.33
N LEU A 56 2.45 -6.01 -0.16
CA LEU A 56 3.43 -5.17 0.51
C LEU A 56 2.84 -4.61 1.80
N SER A 57 3.54 -4.81 2.91
CA SER A 57 3.13 -4.27 4.22
C SER A 57 4.07 -3.13 4.65
N ALA A 58 3.85 -1.94 4.10
CA ALA A 58 4.58 -0.72 4.43
C ALA A 58 3.64 0.43 4.86
N SER A 59 2.46 0.08 5.35
CA SER A 59 1.44 1.01 5.88
C SER A 59 1.15 2.18 4.93
N CYS A 60 1.07 3.42 5.45
CA CYS A 60 0.72 4.62 4.69
C CYS A 60 1.69 4.92 3.53
N SER A 61 2.94 4.47 3.60
CA SER A 61 3.93 4.63 2.52
C SER A 61 3.92 3.49 1.50
N GLY A 62 3.11 2.46 1.71
CA GLY A 62 3.13 1.24 0.93
C GLY A 62 2.91 1.43 -0.56
N PHE A 63 2.08 2.41 -0.95
CA PHE A 63 1.93 2.77 -2.37
C PHE A 63 3.26 3.20 -3.00
N LEU A 64 4.02 4.06 -2.32
CA LEU A 64 5.32 4.53 -2.81
C LEU A 64 6.35 3.38 -2.88
N TYR A 65 6.32 2.46 -1.90
CA TYR A 65 7.12 1.24 -1.96
C TYR A 65 6.75 0.38 -3.16
N GLY A 66 5.46 0.22 -3.43
CA GLY A 66 4.96 -0.51 -4.59
C GLY A 66 5.40 0.09 -5.91
N VAL A 67 5.29 1.42 -6.06
CA VAL A 67 5.75 2.15 -7.24
C VAL A 67 7.26 2.02 -7.43
N SER A 68 8.04 2.13 -6.35
CA SER A 68 9.50 1.94 -6.40
C SER A 68 9.88 0.53 -6.83
N MET A 69 9.20 -0.50 -6.30
CA MET A 69 9.43 -1.88 -6.72
C MET A 69 9.07 -2.11 -8.19
N ALA A 70 7.94 -1.57 -8.64
CA ALA A 70 7.52 -1.65 -10.04
C ALA A 70 8.57 -1.01 -10.97
N ASP A 71 9.08 0.17 -10.63
CA ASP A 71 10.13 0.86 -11.39
C ASP A 71 11.40 0.01 -11.49
N VAL A 72 11.89 -0.54 -10.38
CA VAL A 72 13.07 -1.42 -10.36
C VAL A 72 12.86 -2.67 -11.19
N MET A 73 11.70 -3.34 -11.06
CA MET A 73 11.40 -4.57 -11.81
C MET A 73 11.31 -4.30 -13.31
N ILE A 74 10.74 -3.17 -13.71
CA ILE A 74 10.64 -2.76 -15.10
C ILE A 74 12.02 -2.38 -15.66
N ARG A 75 12.79 -1.55 -14.96
CA ARG A 75 14.15 -1.17 -15.37
C ARG A 75 15.11 -2.35 -15.47
N SER A 76 14.94 -3.36 -14.62
CA SER A 76 15.72 -4.59 -14.70
C SER A 76 15.29 -5.53 -15.82
N GLY A 77 14.20 -5.24 -16.53
CA GLY A 77 13.65 -6.09 -17.59
C GLY A 77 12.91 -7.34 -17.08
N GLN A 78 12.65 -7.44 -15.77
CA GLN A 78 11.94 -8.57 -15.19
C GLN A 78 10.46 -8.60 -15.59
N VAL A 79 9.84 -7.42 -15.69
CA VAL A 79 8.46 -7.22 -16.17
C VAL A 79 8.40 -6.00 -17.07
N ARG A 80 7.37 -5.88 -17.91
CA ARG A 80 7.11 -4.70 -18.75
C ARG A 80 5.95 -3.86 -18.21
N SER A 81 5.11 -4.45 -17.39
CA SER A 81 3.97 -3.80 -16.77
C SER A 81 3.75 -4.31 -15.35
N CYS A 82 3.36 -3.39 -14.46
CA CYS A 82 3.10 -3.71 -13.07
C CYS A 82 1.88 -2.93 -12.57
N LEU A 83 0.84 -3.63 -12.15
CA LEU A 83 -0.33 -3.04 -11.50
C LEU A 83 -0.04 -2.86 -10.01
N VAL A 84 0.08 -1.62 -9.56
CA VAL A 84 0.31 -1.26 -8.17
C VAL A 84 -0.99 -0.75 -7.56
N ILE A 85 -1.48 -1.44 -6.55
CA ILE A 85 -2.74 -1.13 -5.86
C ILE A 85 -2.43 -0.83 -4.40
N ALA A 86 -3.02 0.22 -3.85
CA ALA A 86 -3.10 0.44 -2.41
C ALA A 86 -4.56 0.30 -1.99
N ALA A 87 -4.82 -0.55 -1.00
CA ALA A 87 -6.18 -0.80 -0.53
C ALA A 87 -6.21 -1.02 0.98
N GLU A 88 -7.13 -0.35 1.66
CA GLU A 88 -7.30 -0.49 3.10
C GLU A 88 -8.79 -0.58 3.47
N VAL A 89 -9.09 -1.45 4.44
CA VAL A 89 -10.39 -1.56 5.11
C VAL A 89 -10.15 -1.33 6.61
N LYS A 90 -9.99 -0.07 7.00
CA LYS A 90 -9.67 0.32 8.38
C LYS A 90 -10.90 0.42 9.29
N SER A 91 -12.09 0.61 8.72
CA SER A 91 -13.35 0.69 9.48
C SER A 91 -13.54 -0.46 10.47
N ARG A 92 -13.02 -1.66 10.16
CA ARG A 92 -13.12 -2.86 11.00
C ARG A 92 -12.19 -2.86 12.21
N SER A 93 -11.18 -2.00 12.21
CA SER A 93 -10.20 -1.87 13.29
C SER A 93 -10.27 -0.52 14.01
N LEU A 94 -11.33 0.26 13.78
CA LEU A 94 -11.55 1.55 14.46
C LEU A 94 -12.58 1.42 15.58
N ASP A 95 -12.26 1.98 16.73
CA ASP A 95 -13.24 2.19 17.81
C ASP A 95 -13.98 3.49 17.54
N ALA A 96 -15.27 3.42 17.25
CA ALA A 96 -16.11 4.60 16.98
C ALA A 96 -16.17 5.59 18.16
N ARG A 97 -15.78 5.16 19.36
CA ARG A 97 -15.70 6.02 20.56
C ARG A 97 -14.38 6.80 20.64
N ASP A 98 -13.34 6.33 19.95
CA ASP A 98 -12.07 7.05 19.84
C ASP A 98 -12.12 8.02 18.67
N ARG A 99 -12.46 9.27 18.97
CA ARG A 99 -12.62 10.32 17.96
C ARG A 99 -11.31 10.68 17.26
N GLU A 100 -10.14 10.47 17.88
CA GLU A 100 -8.85 10.79 17.27
C GLU A 100 -8.53 9.86 16.09
N THR A 101 -8.92 8.59 16.17
CA THR A 101 -8.69 7.62 15.10
C THR A 101 -9.90 7.47 14.17
N ALA A 102 -11.12 7.45 14.71
CA ALA A 102 -12.33 7.20 13.94
C ALA A 102 -12.63 8.26 12.86
N MET A 103 -12.21 9.53 13.08
CA MET A 103 -12.41 10.61 12.11
C MET A 103 -11.27 10.72 11.09
N LEU A 104 -10.13 10.05 11.32
CA LEU A 104 -8.93 10.18 10.50
C LEU A 104 -8.74 9.02 9.52
N PHE A 105 -9.11 7.81 9.92
CA PHE A 105 -8.93 6.60 9.12
C PHE A 105 -10.26 6.13 8.52
N GLY A 106 -10.19 5.46 7.36
CA GLY A 106 -11.35 4.92 6.68
C GLY A 106 -10.97 3.84 5.67
N ASP A 107 -11.91 3.49 4.83
CA ASP A 107 -11.76 2.49 3.79
C ASP A 107 -11.55 3.18 2.44
N GLY A 108 -10.65 2.64 1.63
CA GLY A 108 -10.38 3.17 0.32
C GLY A 108 -9.39 2.33 -0.46
N ALA A 109 -9.38 2.50 -1.77
CA ALA A 109 -8.39 1.95 -2.66
C ALA A 109 -8.09 2.88 -3.83
N GLY A 110 -6.85 2.80 -4.32
CA GLY A 110 -6.40 3.44 -5.54
C GLY A 110 -5.36 2.56 -6.22
N ALA A 111 -5.22 2.70 -7.54
CA ALA A 111 -4.27 1.91 -8.30
C ALA A 111 -3.65 2.72 -9.44
N VAL A 112 -2.45 2.31 -9.83
CA VAL A 112 -1.77 2.78 -11.04
C VAL A 112 -1.21 1.59 -11.80
N LEU A 113 -1.17 1.71 -13.11
CA LEU A 113 -0.43 0.79 -13.96
C LEU A 113 0.89 1.45 -14.37
N VAL A 114 2.00 0.88 -13.91
CA VAL A 114 3.35 1.30 -14.31
C VAL A 114 3.78 0.44 -15.48
N VAL A 115 4.20 1.07 -16.58
CA VAL A 115 4.57 0.37 -17.81
C VAL A 115 5.95 0.79 -18.27
N GLN A 116 6.62 -0.10 -18.98
CA GLN A 116 7.82 0.24 -19.71
C GLN A 116 7.44 1.08 -20.91
N GLU A 117 7.92 2.30 -20.95
CA GLU A 117 7.81 3.16 -22.12
C GLU A 117 9.19 3.40 -22.72
N VAL A 118 9.30 3.22 -24.02
CA VAL A 118 10.51 3.55 -24.77
C VAL A 118 10.26 4.87 -25.50
N SER A 119 10.58 5.97 -24.83
CA SER A 119 10.50 7.28 -25.45
C SER A 119 11.89 7.74 -25.91
N ALA A 120 11.96 8.27 -27.12
CA ALA A 120 13.19 8.93 -27.62
C ALA A 120 13.30 10.38 -27.11
N HIS A 121 12.28 10.90 -26.41
CA HIS A 121 12.28 12.27 -25.90
C HIS A 121 12.88 12.33 -24.50
N PRO A 122 13.92 13.17 -24.25
CA PRO A 122 14.58 13.25 -22.94
C PRO A 122 13.66 13.74 -21.81
N ASP A 123 12.62 14.51 -22.14
CA ASP A 123 11.66 15.06 -21.18
C ASP A 123 10.36 14.22 -21.10
N ALA A 124 10.39 12.95 -21.51
CA ALA A 124 9.22 12.08 -21.41
C ALA A 124 8.80 11.93 -19.93
N PRO A 125 7.50 11.99 -19.63
CA PRO A 125 7.02 11.80 -18.25
C PRO A 125 7.37 10.41 -17.75
N GLY A 126 7.76 10.33 -16.47
CA GLY A 126 8.11 9.05 -15.85
C GLY A 126 8.48 9.19 -14.39
N ILE A 127 8.92 8.09 -13.77
CA ILE A 127 9.45 8.08 -12.41
C ILE A 127 10.91 8.56 -12.48
N LEU A 128 11.17 9.77 -12.01
CA LEU A 128 12.49 10.39 -12.04
C LEU A 128 13.36 9.95 -10.86
N GLY A 129 12.75 9.80 -9.69
CA GLY A 129 13.45 9.38 -8.48
C GLY A 129 12.46 8.95 -7.39
N VAL A 130 12.91 8.11 -6.47
CA VAL A 130 12.14 7.67 -5.31
C VAL A 130 13.04 7.64 -4.08
N ARG A 131 12.54 8.18 -2.96
CA ARG A 131 13.18 8.07 -1.65
C ARG A 131 12.24 7.42 -0.66
N LEU A 132 12.70 6.33 -0.04
CA LEU A 132 11.92 5.55 0.92
C LEU A 132 12.67 5.49 2.25
N TYR A 133 11.95 5.72 3.34
CA TYR A 133 12.50 5.71 4.69
C TYR A 133 11.59 4.94 5.64
N ALA A 134 12.19 4.33 6.64
CA ALA A 134 11.50 3.75 7.78
C ALA A 134 12.26 4.07 9.08
N ASP A 135 11.53 4.38 10.14
CA ASP A 135 12.11 4.61 11.47
C ASP A 135 11.39 3.74 12.50
N GLY A 136 11.96 2.58 12.79
CA GLY A 136 11.42 1.62 13.74
C GLY A 136 11.39 2.11 15.19
N SER A 137 12.09 3.21 15.53
CA SER A 137 12.03 3.79 16.89
C SER A 137 10.63 4.30 17.22
N GLY A 138 9.84 4.68 16.19
CA GLY A 138 8.46 5.13 16.32
C GLY A 138 7.40 4.03 16.29
N HIS A 139 7.76 2.73 16.32
CA HIS A 139 6.83 1.61 16.12
C HIS A 139 5.59 1.62 17.02
N GLY A 140 5.68 2.19 18.23
CA GLY A 140 4.57 2.27 19.17
C GLY A 140 3.62 3.46 19.00
N LEU A 141 3.87 4.36 18.02
CA LEU A 141 3.08 5.58 17.84
C LEU A 141 1.72 5.33 17.18
N ILE A 142 1.66 4.34 16.27
CA ILE A 142 0.41 3.86 15.65
C ILE A 142 0.47 2.34 15.67
N THR A 143 -0.49 1.68 16.34
CA THR A 143 -0.47 0.23 16.51
C THR A 143 -1.88 -0.36 16.52
N ILE A 144 -1.97 -1.64 16.15
CA ILE A 144 -3.05 -2.55 16.55
C ILE A 144 -2.37 -3.60 17.44
N PRO A 145 -2.55 -3.56 18.77
CA PRO A 145 -1.75 -4.37 19.72
C PRO A 145 -1.93 -5.88 19.57
N ALA A 146 -3.12 -6.34 19.17
CA ALA A 146 -3.43 -7.76 18.96
C ALA A 146 -3.82 -8.05 17.49
N GLY A 147 -3.64 -9.30 17.07
CA GLY A 147 -3.96 -9.77 15.71
C GLY A 147 -2.75 -10.37 14.98
N GLY A 148 -1.54 -10.13 15.48
CA GLY A 148 -0.34 -10.77 14.98
C GLY A 148 0.04 -12.02 15.80
N SER A 149 1.09 -12.72 15.37
CA SER A 149 1.60 -13.94 15.99
C SER A 149 2.08 -13.74 17.43
N ARG A 150 2.59 -12.55 17.74
CA ARG A 150 3.03 -12.21 19.11
C ARG A 150 1.87 -12.14 20.10
N LYS A 151 0.71 -11.68 19.63
CA LYS A 151 -0.51 -11.53 20.44
C LYS A 151 -1.74 -11.81 19.58
N PRO A 152 -2.14 -13.08 19.43
CA PRO A 152 -3.31 -13.44 18.63
C PRO A 152 -4.60 -12.81 19.18
N VAL A 153 -5.60 -12.64 18.31
CA VAL A 153 -6.93 -12.22 18.75
C VAL A 153 -7.59 -13.35 19.57
N GLY A 154 -8.12 -12.99 20.71
CA GLY A 154 -8.85 -13.89 21.61
C GLY A 154 -9.84 -13.09 22.47
N VAL A 155 -10.62 -13.78 23.31
CA VAL A 155 -11.66 -13.17 24.13
C VAL A 155 -11.14 -11.99 24.97
N ASP A 156 -9.99 -12.15 25.60
CA ASP A 156 -9.43 -11.12 26.47
C ASP A 156 -8.92 -9.90 25.69
N THR A 157 -8.28 -10.12 24.55
CA THR A 157 -7.81 -9.02 23.68
C THR A 157 -8.97 -8.25 23.06
N VAL A 158 -10.07 -8.93 22.76
CA VAL A 158 -11.31 -8.27 22.27
C VAL A 158 -11.96 -7.47 23.40
N ARG A 159 -12.08 -8.01 24.61
CA ARG A 159 -12.60 -7.28 25.77
C ARG A 159 -11.78 -6.04 26.10
N ALA A 160 -10.46 -6.13 25.95
CA ALA A 160 -9.53 -5.01 26.16
C ALA A 160 -9.44 -4.05 24.95
N SER A 161 -10.21 -4.27 23.89
CA SER A 161 -10.16 -3.50 22.62
C SER A 161 -8.74 -3.44 22.02
N GLU A 162 -7.93 -4.48 22.18
CA GLU A 162 -6.55 -4.52 21.68
C GLU A 162 -6.45 -4.86 20.19
N HIS A 163 -7.54 -5.30 19.59
CA HIS A 163 -7.69 -5.49 18.14
C HIS A 163 -8.04 -4.18 17.41
N MET A 164 -8.20 -3.08 18.16
CA MET A 164 -8.48 -1.76 17.61
C MET A 164 -7.21 -0.92 17.46
N LEU A 165 -7.20 -0.07 16.44
CA LEU A 165 -6.11 0.86 16.15
C LEU A 165 -5.99 1.89 17.28
N ARG A 166 -4.75 2.15 17.68
CA ARG A 166 -4.38 3.17 18.68
C ARG A 166 -3.34 4.10 18.09
N MET A 167 -3.46 5.39 18.36
CA MET A 167 -2.54 6.40 17.84
C MET A 167 -2.19 7.44 18.90
N GLN A 168 -0.92 7.83 18.91
CA GLN A 168 -0.43 8.98 19.67
C GLN A 168 -0.38 10.20 18.74
N GLY A 169 -1.53 10.80 18.41
CA GLY A 169 -1.72 11.75 17.32
C GLY A 169 -0.73 12.92 17.31
N ARG A 170 -0.46 13.56 18.47
CA ARG A 170 0.48 14.68 18.54
C ARG A 170 1.93 14.28 18.21
N ALA A 171 2.36 13.08 18.63
CA ALA A 171 3.71 12.59 18.37
C ALA A 171 3.85 12.18 16.90
N VAL A 172 2.84 11.51 16.35
CA VAL A 172 2.74 11.16 14.93
C VAL A 172 2.82 12.41 14.06
N PHE A 173 2.00 13.42 14.34
CA PHE A 173 1.97 14.67 13.56
C PHE A 173 3.35 15.36 13.52
N ARG A 174 4.00 15.53 14.69
CA ARG A 174 5.33 16.16 14.76
C ARG A 174 6.40 15.36 14.00
N SER A 175 6.32 14.04 14.05
CA SER A 175 7.24 13.19 13.30
C SER A 175 6.98 13.28 11.79
N ALA A 176 5.71 13.17 11.38
CA ALA A 176 5.31 13.20 9.99
C ALA A 176 5.74 14.50 9.27
N VAL A 177 5.46 15.66 9.88
CA VAL A 177 5.84 16.96 9.28
C VAL A 177 7.34 17.02 8.96
N ARG A 178 8.19 16.68 9.93
CA ARG A 178 9.66 16.72 9.75
C ARG A 178 10.15 15.69 8.72
N ARG A 179 9.59 14.47 8.75
CA ARG A 179 10.04 13.39 7.85
C ARG A 179 9.58 13.61 6.42
N LEU A 180 8.37 14.12 6.22
CA LEU A 180 7.88 14.46 4.88
C LEU A 180 8.66 15.62 4.26
N GLU A 181 8.94 16.69 5.04
CA GLU A 181 9.79 17.78 4.60
C GLU A 181 11.17 17.28 4.16
N GLN A 182 11.84 16.47 5.00
CA GLN A 182 13.15 15.91 4.67
C GLN A 182 13.11 15.03 3.43
N ALA A 183 12.12 14.15 3.30
CA ALA A 183 11.97 13.27 2.14
C ALA A 183 11.76 14.06 0.84
N MET A 184 10.96 15.14 0.88
CA MET A 184 10.78 16.02 -0.28
C MET A 184 12.09 16.72 -0.69
N ILE A 185 12.84 17.24 0.30
CA ILE A 185 14.14 17.88 0.04
C ILE A 185 15.12 16.88 -0.57
N ASP A 186 15.15 15.66 -0.06
CA ASP A 186 16.11 14.64 -0.50
C ASP A 186 15.81 14.14 -1.92
N VAL A 187 14.55 13.99 -2.29
CA VAL A 187 14.18 13.55 -3.66
C VAL A 187 14.39 14.64 -4.70
N LEU A 188 14.31 15.93 -4.31
CA LEU A 188 14.52 17.05 -5.23
C LEU A 188 15.99 17.43 -5.44
N LYS A 189 16.92 16.84 -4.68
CA LYS A 189 18.37 17.09 -4.83
C LYS A 189 19.04 16.18 -5.84
N GLU A 190 18.32 15.22 -6.42
CA GLU A 190 18.78 14.32 -7.46
C GLU A 190 18.55 14.89 -8.85
#